data_c35101000b856f9f2b6335b3a7cf397c
#
_entry.id   c35101000b856f9f2b6335b3a7cf397c
#
_cell.length_a   1.000
_cell.length_b   1.000
_cell.length_c   1.000
_cell.angle_alpha   90.00
_cell.angle_beta   90.00
_cell.angle_gamma   90.00
#
_symmetry.space_group_name_H-M   'P 1'
#
loop_
_entity.id
_entity.type
_entity.pdbx_description
1 polymer ?
#
loop_
_entity_poly.entity_id
_entity_poly.type
_entity_poly.pdbx_seq_one_letter_code
_entity_poly.pdbx_strand_id
1 'polypeptide(L)'
;MRSCLVCIVDCELLKSRSKILNLKIQFVEIEDLKFSQKNKLGTIQFIQSANCKDLSPGSLNPKNAKYILDNLNFGITECLKNKKVGLVTGPIQKSNIIEGGFKTFQGHTEWIQKRTKSKNVVMLLSAKNIKVALATTHIPLTEVAKNIRKAKLVETIQTLHSGLKTKFKIKHPSITVLGLNPHAGENGKIGTEEIKKINPAVKVCRDMGINASYAISADTAFTAKKLKQTDVYLAMYHDQALPVLKALSFGEAVNITLGTGIVRTSVDHGTALDIAGKMKPNLGSIKEAIKAAEVQLK
;
A
#
# COMPACT_ATOMS: atom_id res chain seq x y z
N MET A 1 17.68 -3.65 11.22
CA MET A 1 17.52 -3.30 9.80
C MET A 1 18.83 -3.52 9.07
N ARG A 2 18.77 -4.13 7.86
CA ARG A 2 19.95 -4.33 7.00
C ARG A 2 20.08 -3.26 5.93
N SER A 3 18.99 -2.59 5.60
CA SER A 3 18.91 -1.54 4.57
C SER A 3 19.28 -0.16 5.13
N CYS A 4 19.83 0.70 4.27
CA CYS A 4 19.99 2.11 4.56
C CYS A 4 18.65 2.83 4.38
N LEU A 5 18.28 3.67 5.33
CA LEU A 5 17.10 4.53 5.24
C LEU A 5 17.55 5.96 4.91
N VAL A 6 16.96 6.54 3.88
CA VAL A 6 17.22 7.91 3.45
C VAL A 6 15.89 8.65 3.34
N CYS A 7 15.79 9.81 3.96
CA CYS A 7 14.62 10.68 3.84
C CYS A 7 14.75 11.61 2.63
N ILE A 8 13.71 11.70 1.82
CA ILE A 8 13.59 12.72 0.77
C ILE A 8 12.77 13.85 1.36
N VAL A 9 13.40 14.96 1.72
CA VAL A 9 12.74 15.96 2.56
C VAL A 9 13.50 17.31 2.55
N ASP A 10 12.80 18.37 2.93
CA ASP A 10 13.41 19.64 3.32
C ASP A 10 14.05 19.51 4.71
N CYS A 11 15.35 19.78 4.82
CA CYS A 11 16.10 19.69 6.08
C CYS A 11 15.56 20.64 7.15
N GLU A 12 15.14 21.84 6.80
CA GLU A 12 14.59 22.82 7.76
C GLU A 12 13.27 22.30 8.36
N LEU A 13 12.46 21.56 7.59
CA LEU A 13 11.31 20.87 8.11
C LEU A 13 11.72 19.84 9.18
N LEU A 14 12.72 18.99 8.93
CA LEU A 14 13.21 18.01 9.91
C LEU A 14 13.76 18.68 11.16
N LYS A 15 14.58 19.71 11.02
CA LYS A 15 15.12 20.49 12.14
C LYS A 15 14.03 21.12 12.99
N SER A 16 13.02 21.72 12.34
CA SER A 16 11.86 22.29 13.04
C SER A 16 11.13 21.22 13.84
N ARG A 17 10.89 20.03 13.28
CA ARG A 17 10.20 18.94 13.99
C ARG A 17 11.03 18.36 15.12
N SER A 18 12.32 18.17 14.94
CA SER A 18 13.21 17.70 16.02
C SER A 18 13.27 18.67 17.20
N LYS A 19 13.27 19.99 16.92
CA LYS A 19 13.22 21.04 17.95
C LYS A 19 11.90 21.00 18.74
N ILE A 20 10.76 20.96 18.04
CA ILE A 20 9.43 20.88 18.66
C ILE A 20 9.30 19.64 19.56
N LEU A 21 9.87 18.52 19.14
CA LEU A 21 9.80 17.23 19.85
C LEU A 21 10.95 17.02 20.83
N ASN A 22 11.83 18.02 20.99
CA ASN A 22 13.04 17.96 21.84
C ASN A 22 13.90 16.71 21.56
N LEU A 23 14.08 16.37 20.28
CA LEU A 23 14.86 15.23 19.82
C LEU A 23 16.27 15.68 19.40
N LYS A 24 17.30 15.09 19.99
CA LYS A 24 18.69 15.31 19.57
C LYS A 24 19.01 14.43 18.38
N ILE A 25 18.94 14.98 17.17
CA ILE A 25 19.15 14.28 15.90
C ILE A 25 20.25 14.97 15.11
N GLN A 26 21.21 14.21 14.62
CA GLN A 26 22.17 14.63 13.62
C GLN A 26 21.58 14.41 12.22
N PHE A 27 21.51 15.45 11.42
CA PHE A 27 21.09 15.38 10.03
C PHE A 27 22.32 15.29 9.12
N VAL A 28 22.34 14.25 8.29
CA VAL A 28 23.45 13.95 7.35
C VAL A 28 22.90 14.05 5.94
N GLU A 29 23.28 15.10 5.23
CA GLU A 29 22.92 15.29 3.83
C GLU A 29 23.76 14.36 2.94
N ILE A 30 23.11 13.76 1.95
CA ILE A 30 23.75 13.00 0.88
C ILE A 30 23.17 13.46 -0.45
N GLU A 31 24.01 13.57 -1.47
CA GLU A 31 23.60 14.03 -2.79
C GLU A 31 22.95 12.93 -3.64
N ASP A 32 23.28 11.65 -3.36
CA ASP A 32 22.82 10.51 -4.13
C ASP A 32 22.69 9.29 -3.20
N LEU A 33 21.74 8.40 -3.49
CA LEU A 33 21.52 7.18 -2.73
C LEU A 33 22.73 6.24 -2.69
N LYS A 34 23.63 6.31 -3.68
CA LYS A 34 24.90 5.53 -3.68
C LYS A 34 25.82 5.85 -2.51
N PHE A 35 25.69 7.06 -1.92
CA PHE A 35 26.44 7.49 -0.75
C PHE A 35 25.77 7.12 0.59
N SER A 36 24.60 6.45 0.53
CA SER A 36 23.90 6.07 1.74
C SER A 36 24.69 5.06 2.59
N GLN A 37 24.71 5.26 3.87
CA GLN A 37 25.41 4.43 4.85
C GLN A 37 24.43 3.76 5.80
N LYS A 38 24.89 2.73 6.52
CA LYS A 38 24.09 2.11 7.58
C LYS A 38 23.68 3.16 8.61
N ASN A 39 22.36 3.24 8.88
CA ASN A 39 21.83 4.22 9.82
C ASN A 39 22.39 3.98 11.24
N LYS A 40 22.79 5.07 11.90
CA LYS A 40 23.21 5.11 13.30
C LYS A 40 22.08 5.70 14.15
N LEU A 41 21.99 5.26 15.39
CA LEU A 41 21.03 5.82 16.34
C LEU A 41 21.27 7.33 16.50
N GLY A 42 20.20 8.12 16.50
CA GLY A 42 20.29 9.58 16.59
C GLY A 42 20.69 10.27 15.29
N THR A 43 20.82 9.55 14.15
CA THR A 43 21.12 10.16 12.85
C THR A 43 20.01 9.92 11.82
N ILE A 44 19.77 10.92 10.97
CA ILE A 44 18.89 10.82 9.80
C ILE A 44 19.71 11.22 8.57
N GLN A 45 19.85 10.30 7.61
CA GLN A 45 20.36 10.62 6.29
C GLN A 45 19.22 11.17 5.43
N PHE A 46 19.49 12.24 4.68
CA PHE A 46 18.47 12.81 3.81
C PHE A 46 19.07 13.30 2.48
N ILE A 47 18.21 13.37 1.48
CA ILE A 47 18.45 14.09 0.24
C ILE A 47 17.59 15.34 0.31
N GLN A 48 18.24 16.52 0.17
CA GLN A 48 17.53 17.78 0.16
C GLN A 48 16.60 17.84 -1.05
N SER A 49 15.33 18.07 -0.78
CA SER A 49 14.31 18.33 -1.78
C SER A 49 14.01 19.84 -1.86
N ALA A 50 12.98 20.22 -2.62
CA ALA A 50 12.53 21.61 -2.66
C ALA A 50 12.10 22.10 -1.26
N ASN A 51 12.17 23.39 -1.00
CA ASN A 51 11.82 23.97 0.28
C ASN A 51 10.30 23.90 0.53
N CYS A 52 9.94 23.45 1.71
CA CYS A 52 8.58 23.46 2.20
C CYS A 52 8.17 24.87 2.64
N LYS A 53 6.95 25.27 2.35
CA LYS A 53 6.39 26.57 2.73
C LYS A 53 5.56 26.41 3.98
N ASP A 54 5.75 27.32 4.95
CA ASP A 54 4.92 27.36 6.14
C ASP A 54 4.89 26.02 6.93
N LEU A 55 5.70 25.96 7.97
CA LEU A 55 6.05 24.71 8.67
C LEU A 55 5.15 24.40 9.88
N SER A 56 3.94 24.98 9.97
CA SER A 56 3.04 24.76 11.12
C SER A 56 2.55 23.31 11.21
N PRO A 57 2.85 22.58 12.30
CA PRO A 57 2.35 21.23 12.49
C PRO A 57 0.82 21.18 12.57
N GLY A 58 0.19 20.20 11.92
CA GLY A 58 -1.26 20.00 11.95
C GLY A 58 -2.05 20.90 11.00
N SER A 59 -1.41 21.89 10.37
CA SER A 59 -2.04 22.77 9.39
C SER A 59 -1.69 22.35 7.96
N LEU A 60 -2.73 22.13 7.15
CA LEU A 60 -2.56 21.87 5.73
C LEU A 60 -2.20 23.17 4.99
N ASN A 61 -1.25 23.07 4.05
CA ASN A 61 -0.91 24.20 3.19
C ASN A 61 -0.85 23.72 1.73
N PRO A 62 -1.80 24.11 0.87
CA PRO A 62 -1.83 23.72 -0.54
C PRO A 62 -0.59 24.14 -1.34
N LYS A 63 0.13 25.19 -0.89
CA LYS A 63 1.41 25.62 -1.51
C LYS A 63 2.49 24.53 -1.47
N ASN A 64 2.35 23.55 -0.58
CA ASN A 64 3.27 22.40 -0.47
C ASN A 64 2.89 21.20 -1.36
N ALA A 65 1.81 21.27 -2.13
CA ALA A 65 1.39 20.17 -2.99
C ALA A 65 2.48 19.75 -3.99
N LYS A 66 3.13 20.75 -4.64
CA LYS A 66 4.23 20.48 -5.57
C LYS A 66 5.42 19.83 -4.86
N TYR A 67 5.84 20.32 -3.69
CA TYR A 67 6.89 19.74 -2.86
C TYR A 67 6.61 18.25 -2.55
N ILE A 68 5.40 17.94 -2.11
CA ILE A 68 5.00 16.56 -1.77
C ILE A 68 5.08 15.65 -3.00
N LEU A 69 4.58 16.10 -4.16
CA LEU A 69 4.60 15.31 -5.39
C LEU A 69 5.99 15.19 -6.00
N ASP A 70 6.85 16.20 -5.88
CA ASP A 70 8.24 16.13 -6.33
C ASP A 70 9.02 15.08 -5.50
N ASN A 71 8.85 15.04 -4.18
CA ASN A 71 9.44 14.01 -3.33
C ASN A 71 8.97 12.61 -3.73
N LEU A 72 7.68 12.44 -3.97
CA LEU A 72 7.11 11.18 -4.44
C LEU A 72 7.68 10.77 -5.80
N ASN A 73 7.76 11.71 -6.75
CA ASN A 73 8.33 11.48 -8.07
C ASN A 73 9.81 11.10 -8.02
N PHE A 74 10.59 11.77 -7.16
CA PHE A 74 11.99 11.43 -6.95
C PHE A 74 12.13 9.98 -6.46
N GLY A 75 11.40 9.60 -5.41
CA GLY A 75 11.43 8.24 -4.87
C GLY A 75 11.02 7.18 -5.89
N ILE A 76 9.98 7.44 -6.70
CA ILE A 76 9.57 6.54 -7.79
C ILE A 76 10.70 6.40 -8.82
N THR A 77 11.33 7.50 -9.21
CA THR A 77 12.41 7.51 -10.21
C THR A 77 13.59 6.69 -9.73
N GLU A 78 14.01 6.83 -8.49
CA GLU A 78 15.11 6.06 -7.92
C GLU A 78 14.81 4.54 -7.84
N CYS A 79 13.57 4.19 -7.50
CA CYS A 79 13.13 2.78 -7.53
C CYS A 79 13.08 2.19 -8.95
N LEU A 80 12.79 3.00 -9.97
CA LEU A 80 12.83 2.55 -11.37
C LEU A 80 14.25 2.33 -11.87
N LYS A 81 15.18 3.23 -11.48
CA LYS A 81 16.61 3.13 -11.84
C LYS A 81 17.29 1.95 -11.15
N ASN A 82 16.96 1.66 -9.90
CA ASN A 82 17.64 0.65 -9.11
C ASN A 82 16.64 -0.28 -8.39
N LYS A 83 16.61 -1.55 -8.77
CA LYS A 83 15.71 -2.56 -8.19
C LYS A 83 16.03 -2.93 -6.73
N LYS A 84 17.16 -2.49 -6.19
CA LYS A 84 17.52 -2.62 -4.77
C LYS A 84 17.02 -1.45 -3.91
N VAL A 85 16.35 -0.47 -4.52
CA VAL A 85 15.72 0.66 -3.84
C VAL A 85 14.23 0.40 -3.69
N GLY A 86 13.69 0.68 -2.51
CA GLY A 86 12.26 0.62 -2.22
C GLY A 86 11.76 1.95 -1.68
N LEU A 87 10.51 2.27 -1.97
CA LEU A 87 9.82 3.48 -1.54
C LEU A 87 8.90 3.18 -0.37
N VAL A 88 9.12 3.84 0.75
CA VAL A 88 8.21 3.81 1.91
C VAL A 88 7.56 5.18 2.05
N THR A 89 6.23 5.22 2.00
CA THR A 89 5.49 6.49 2.04
C THR A 89 4.67 6.63 3.33
N GLY A 90 4.68 7.83 3.90
CA GLY A 90 3.67 8.29 4.84
C GLY A 90 2.35 8.61 4.14
N PRO A 91 1.33 9.08 4.88
CA PRO A 91 0.04 9.46 4.30
C PRO A 91 0.10 10.80 3.55
N ILE A 92 -0.80 10.97 2.58
CA ILE A 92 -1.03 12.24 1.87
C ILE A 92 -2.49 12.67 2.06
N GLN A 93 -2.70 13.95 2.34
CA GLN A 93 -4.03 14.55 2.33
C GLN A 93 -4.42 14.92 0.90
N LYS A 94 -5.37 14.19 0.33
CA LYS A 94 -5.80 14.34 -1.07
C LYS A 94 -6.35 15.73 -1.38
N SER A 95 -7.20 16.28 -0.51
CA SER A 95 -7.78 17.63 -0.70
C SER A 95 -6.69 18.69 -0.84
N ASN A 96 -5.67 18.64 0.02
CA ASN A 96 -4.55 19.58 0.00
C ASN A 96 -3.77 19.56 -1.33
N ILE A 97 -3.61 18.38 -1.94
CA ILE A 97 -2.94 18.24 -3.24
C ILE A 97 -3.82 18.82 -4.37
N ILE A 98 -5.13 18.56 -4.32
CA ILE A 98 -6.09 19.08 -5.30
C ILE A 98 -6.18 20.61 -5.23
N GLU A 99 -6.29 21.18 -4.03
CA GLU A 99 -6.30 22.61 -3.78
C GLU A 99 -4.99 23.29 -4.21
N GLY A 100 -3.86 22.58 -4.12
CA GLY A 100 -2.55 23.02 -4.62
C GLY A 100 -2.39 22.96 -6.15
N GLY A 101 -3.48 22.76 -6.91
CA GLY A 101 -3.51 22.83 -8.37
C GLY A 101 -3.46 21.48 -9.09
N PHE A 102 -3.28 20.36 -8.39
CA PHE A 102 -3.21 19.03 -8.99
C PHE A 102 -4.60 18.35 -9.03
N LYS A 103 -5.53 18.94 -9.76
CA LYS A 103 -6.96 18.56 -9.81
C LYS A 103 -7.22 17.08 -10.15
N THR A 104 -6.32 16.43 -10.88
CA THR A 104 -6.45 15.02 -11.28
C THR A 104 -5.79 14.03 -10.30
N PHE A 105 -5.31 14.50 -9.16
CA PHE A 105 -4.69 13.63 -8.15
C PHE A 105 -5.76 12.77 -7.46
N GLN A 106 -5.65 11.46 -7.58
CA GLN A 106 -6.58 10.50 -6.99
C GLN A 106 -6.02 9.84 -5.72
N GLY A 107 -4.70 9.71 -5.63
CA GLY A 107 -4.01 9.10 -4.51
C GLY A 107 -2.61 8.60 -4.90
N HIS A 108 -1.89 8.05 -3.92
CA HIS A 108 -0.56 7.47 -4.15
C HIS A 108 -0.56 6.36 -5.21
N THR A 109 -1.51 5.44 -5.13
CA THR A 109 -1.56 4.24 -5.98
C THR A 109 -1.73 4.61 -7.44
N GLU A 110 -2.68 5.47 -7.74
CA GLU A 110 -2.98 5.93 -9.11
C GLU A 110 -1.83 6.81 -9.65
N TRP A 111 -1.25 7.64 -8.79
CA TRP A 111 -0.09 8.46 -9.16
C TRP A 111 1.13 7.60 -9.52
N ILE A 112 1.45 6.61 -8.69
CA ILE A 112 2.53 5.66 -8.93
C ILE A 112 2.24 4.84 -10.18
N GLN A 113 1.02 4.33 -10.36
CA GLN A 113 0.60 3.60 -11.57
C GLN A 113 0.89 4.41 -12.84
N LYS A 114 0.47 5.68 -12.87
CA LYS A 114 0.72 6.57 -13.99
C LYS A 114 2.21 6.78 -14.25
N ARG A 115 3.00 7.03 -13.20
CA ARG A 115 4.46 7.29 -13.30
C ARG A 115 5.26 6.06 -13.70
N THR A 116 4.84 4.88 -13.29
CA THR A 116 5.48 3.60 -13.63
C THR A 116 4.93 3.02 -14.94
N LYS A 117 3.94 3.66 -15.58
CA LYS A 117 3.21 3.18 -16.78
C LYS A 117 2.67 1.76 -16.60
N SER A 118 2.23 1.42 -15.39
CA SER A 118 1.77 0.08 -15.06
C SER A 118 0.35 -0.14 -15.54
N LYS A 119 0.09 -1.27 -16.23
CA LYS A 119 -1.23 -1.60 -16.77
C LYS A 119 -2.25 -1.85 -15.68
N ASN A 120 -1.88 -2.63 -14.66
CA ASN A 120 -2.73 -2.97 -13.55
C ASN A 120 -1.97 -2.88 -12.23
N VAL A 121 -2.61 -2.30 -11.23
CA VAL A 121 -2.10 -2.22 -9.85
C VAL A 121 -3.11 -2.82 -8.90
N VAL A 122 -2.62 -3.47 -7.85
CA VAL A 122 -3.45 -4.09 -6.82
C VAL A 122 -3.01 -3.59 -5.46
N MET A 123 -3.97 -3.09 -4.69
CA MET A 123 -3.77 -2.76 -3.29
C MET A 123 -3.80 -4.04 -2.47
N LEU A 124 -2.73 -4.28 -1.75
CA LEU A 124 -2.58 -5.40 -0.82
C LEU A 124 -2.32 -4.84 0.58
N LEU A 125 -3.14 -5.19 1.53
CA LEU A 125 -2.86 -4.95 2.94
C LEU A 125 -2.29 -6.23 3.55
N SER A 126 -1.20 -6.09 4.29
CA SER A 126 -0.50 -7.20 4.93
C SER A 126 -0.32 -6.91 6.41
N ALA A 127 -0.67 -7.88 7.24
CA ALA A 127 -0.46 -7.81 8.68
C ALA A 127 -0.14 -9.21 9.21
N LYS A 128 0.97 -9.35 9.93
CA LYS A 128 1.40 -10.66 10.49
C LYS A 128 1.23 -11.80 9.47
N ASN A 129 0.26 -12.67 9.69
CA ASN A 129 0.03 -13.87 8.89
C ASN A 129 -1.17 -13.74 7.92
N ILE A 130 -1.72 -12.54 7.75
CA ILE A 130 -2.87 -12.32 6.85
C ILE A 130 -2.52 -11.28 5.80
N LYS A 131 -2.88 -11.56 4.55
CA LYS A 131 -2.81 -10.62 3.43
C LYS A 131 -4.18 -10.56 2.77
N VAL A 132 -4.63 -9.33 2.52
CA VAL A 132 -5.92 -9.05 1.87
C VAL A 132 -5.67 -8.14 0.69
N ALA A 133 -6.09 -8.55 -0.49
CA ALA A 133 -6.12 -7.75 -1.69
C ALA A 133 -7.55 -7.34 -2.02
N LEU A 134 -7.71 -6.20 -2.70
CA LEU A 134 -9.00 -5.63 -3.02
C LEU A 134 -9.25 -5.62 -4.52
N ALA A 135 -10.39 -6.17 -4.96
CA ALA A 135 -10.85 -6.07 -6.35
C ALA A 135 -11.40 -4.68 -6.66
N THR A 136 -12.11 -4.08 -5.70
CA THR A 136 -12.50 -2.65 -5.72
C THR A 136 -12.06 -1.98 -4.43
N THR A 137 -11.66 -0.71 -4.51
CA THR A 137 -11.11 0.05 -3.38
C THR A 137 -12.11 1.08 -2.86
N HIS A 138 -11.91 2.36 -3.11
CA HIS A 138 -12.63 3.49 -2.53
C HIS A 138 -13.79 3.93 -3.44
N ILE A 139 -14.77 3.05 -3.64
CA ILE A 139 -16.00 3.35 -4.40
C ILE A 139 -17.23 3.14 -3.51
N PRO A 140 -18.35 3.81 -3.81
CA PRO A 140 -19.61 3.56 -3.09
C PRO A 140 -20.01 2.09 -3.16
N LEU A 141 -20.58 1.56 -2.08
CA LEU A 141 -21.00 0.15 -2.01
C LEU A 141 -21.98 -0.22 -3.14
N THR A 142 -22.87 0.69 -3.51
CA THR A 142 -23.82 0.54 -4.62
C THR A 142 -23.17 0.35 -5.99
N GLU A 143 -21.92 0.77 -6.15
CA GLU A 143 -21.16 0.64 -7.39
C GLU A 143 -20.30 -0.63 -7.47
N VAL A 144 -20.15 -1.35 -6.34
CA VAL A 144 -19.25 -2.52 -6.27
C VAL A 144 -19.64 -3.58 -7.30
N ALA A 145 -20.90 -4.04 -7.30
CA ALA A 145 -21.35 -5.11 -8.19
C ALA A 145 -21.16 -4.77 -9.68
N LYS A 146 -21.33 -3.50 -10.05
CA LYS A 146 -21.10 -3.01 -11.43
C LYS A 146 -19.62 -3.04 -11.80
N ASN A 147 -18.74 -2.77 -10.82
CA ASN A 147 -17.30 -2.71 -11.04
C ASN A 147 -16.61 -4.08 -10.96
N ILE A 148 -17.28 -5.12 -10.46
CA ILE A 148 -16.81 -6.50 -10.56
C ILE A 148 -17.00 -6.98 -12.01
N ARG A 149 -15.88 -7.06 -12.75
CA ARG A 149 -15.83 -7.47 -14.16
C ARG A 149 -14.86 -8.62 -14.34
N LYS A 150 -15.25 -9.66 -15.11
CA LYS A 150 -14.41 -10.85 -15.35
C LYS A 150 -12.99 -10.49 -15.79
N ALA A 151 -12.82 -9.66 -16.80
CA ALA A 151 -11.50 -9.28 -17.31
C ALA A 151 -10.62 -8.62 -16.22
N LYS A 152 -11.19 -7.69 -15.43
CA LYS A 152 -10.48 -6.99 -14.38
C LYS A 152 -10.08 -7.94 -13.24
N LEU A 153 -10.94 -8.90 -12.88
CA LEU A 153 -10.60 -9.92 -11.89
C LEU A 153 -9.47 -10.82 -12.36
N VAL A 154 -9.46 -11.22 -13.64
CA VAL A 154 -8.34 -12.00 -14.22
C VAL A 154 -7.03 -11.22 -14.06
N GLU A 155 -6.99 -9.96 -14.49
CA GLU A 155 -5.81 -9.11 -14.34
C GLU A 155 -5.38 -8.96 -12.87
N THR A 156 -6.34 -8.82 -11.95
CA THR A 156 -6.07 -8.69 -10.51
C THR A 156 -5.46 -9.97 -9.96
N ILE A 157 -6.03 -11.14 -10.26
CA ILE A 157 -5.52 -12.43 -9.79
C ILE A 157 -4.12 -12.71 -10.36
N GLN A 158 -3.88 -12.39 -11.63
CA GLN A 158 -2.55 -12.52 -12.25
C GLN A 158 -1.52 -11.60 -11.61
N THR A 159 -1.90 -10.34 -11.32
CA THR A 159 -1.02 -9.38 -10.64
C THR A 159 -0.70 -9.83 -9.21
N LEU A 160 -1.68 -10.36 -8.47
CA LEU A 160 -1.47 -10.96 -7.16
C LEU A 160 -0.53 -12.15 -7.22
N HIS A 161 -0.78 -13.10 -8.10
CA HIS A 161 0.06 -14.29 -8.26
C HIS A 161 1.51 -13.91 -8.56
N SER A 162 1.72 -13.02 -9.53
CA SER A 162 3.05 -12.51 -9.88
C SER A 162 3.72 -11.80 -8.70
N GLY A 163 2.98 -10.92 -8.01
CA GLY A 163 3.48 -10.19 -6.85
C GLY A 163 3.88 -11.10 -5.68
N LEU A 164 3.07 -12.12 -5.39
CA LEU A 164 3.38 -13.10 -4.35
C LEU A 164 4.64 -13.91 -4.69
N LYS A 165 4.81 -14.30 -5.95
CA LYS A 165 6.03 -15.01 -6.39
C LYS A 165 7.26 -14.12 -6.36
N THR A 166 7.18 -12.92 -6.91
CA THR A 166 8.36 -12.06 -7.12
C THR A 166 8.75 -11.26 -5.88
N LYS A 167 7.78 -10.74 -5.13
CA LYS A 167 8.02 -9.85 -3.98
C LYS A 167 8.01 -10.59 -2.64
N PHE A 168 7.20 -11.64 -2.51
CA PHE A 168 7.12 -12.44 -1.28
C PHE A 168 7.84 -13.78 -1.37
N LYS A 169 8.40 -14.13 -2.56
CA LYS A 169 9.16 -15.38 -2.81
C LYS A 169 8.35 -16.66 -2.53
N ILE A 170 7.03 -16.58 -2.63
CA ILE A 170 6.15 -17.74 -2.48
C ILE A 170 6.13 -18.51 -3.80
N LYS A 171 6.67 -19.73 -3.82
CA LYS A 171 6.80 -20.55 -5.05
C LYS A 171 5.44 -20.91 -5.65
N HIS A 172 4.49 -21.29 -4.82
CA HIS A 172 3.14 -21.76 -5.20
C HIS A 172 2.08 -20.99 -4.43
N PRO A 173 1.82 -19.71 -4.78
CA PRO A 173 0.87 -18.88 -4.03
C PRO A 173 -0.54 -19.45 -4.05
N SER A 174 -1.20 -19.47 -2.90
CA SER A 174 -2.59 -19.83 -2.71
C SER A 174 -3.43 -18.56 -2.56
N ILE A 175 -4.35 -18.33 -3.51
CA ILE A 175 -5.25 -17.17 -3.54
C ILE A 175 -6.65 -17.61 -3.19
N THR A 176 -7.18 -17.19 -2.05
CA THR A 176 -8.57 -17.43 -1.67
C THR A 176 -9.43 -16.27 -2.14
N VAL A 177 -10.37 -16.54 -3.06
CA VAL A 177 -11.27 -15.54 -3.62
C VAL A 177 -12.57 -15.52 -2.84
N LEU A 178 -12.97 -14.35 -2.32
CA LEU A 178 -14.24 -14.19 -1.62
C LEU A 178 -15.37 -13.97 -2.62
N GLY A 179 -16.56 -14.46 -2.30
CA GLY A 179 -17.79 -14.09 -3.00
C GLY A 179 -18.13 -12.63 -2.74
N LEU A 180 -18.93 -12.03 -3.61
CA LEU A 180 -19.48 -10.69 -3.41
C LEU A 180 -20.72 -10.76 -2.49
N ASN A 181 -21.58 -11.74 -2.75
CA ASN A 181 -22.86 -11.89 -2.08
C ASN A 181 -22.76 -12.79 -0.83
N PRO A 182 -23.69 -12.68 0.13
CA PRO A 182 -23.80 -13.61 1.24
C PRO A 182 -23.82 -15.07 0.74
N HIS A 183 -23.16 -15.94 1.48
CA HIS A 183 -23.03 -17.38 1.13
C HIS A 183 -22.52 -17.63 -0.30
N ALA A 184 -21.67 -16.69 -0.82
CA ALA A 184 -21.17 -16.73 -2.20
C ALA A 184 -22.30 -16.89 -3.25
N GLY A 185 -23.44 -16.19 -3.02
CA GLY A 185 -24.57 -16.14 -3.93
C GLY A 185 -25.55 -17.31 -3.84
N GLU A 186 -25.34 -18.31 -2.93
CA GLU A 186 -26.25 -19.45 -2.74
C GLU A 186 -26.72 -20.08 -4.05
N ASN A 187 -25.77 -20.47 -4.92
CA ASN A 187 -26.06 -21.00 -6.26
C ASN A 187 -26.94 -20.07 -7.14
N GLY A 188 -26.80 -18.76 -6.96
CA GLY A 188 -27.53 -17.75 -7.73
C GLY A 188 -28.86 -17.31 -7.12
N LYS A 189 -29.23 -17.81 -5.95
CA LYS A 189 -30.49 -17.44 -5.25
C LYS A 189 -30.38 -16.08 -4.55
N ILE A 190 -29.16 -15.71 -4.08
CA ILE A 190 -28.92 -14.45 -3.35
C ILE A 190 -28.13 -13.44 -4.22
N GLY A 191 -27.68 -13.88 -5.40
CA GLY A 191 -26.92 -13.06 -6.34
C GLY A 191 -26.26 -13.94 -7.40
N THR A 192 -25.90 -13.36 -8.53
CA THR A 192 -25.37 -14.13 -9.68
C THR A 192 -23.94 -13.73 -10.07
N GLU A 193 -23.33 -12.79 -9.34
CA GLU A 193 -21.99 -12.26 -9.64
C GLU A 193 -20.94 -13.36 -9.57
N GLU A 194 -21.07 -14.29 -8.63
CA GLU A 194 -20.17 -15.43 -8.50
C GLU A 194 -20.21 -16.31 -9.74
N ILE A 195 -21.41 -16.63 -10.21
CA ILE A 195 -21.63 -17.51 -11.37
C ILE A 195 -21.25 -16.80 -12.66
N LYS A 196 -21.64 -15.52 -12.83
CA LYS A 196 -21.50 -14.80 -14.09
C LYS A 196 -20.15 -14.10 -14.26
N LYS A 197 -19.48 -13.76 -13.18
CA LYS A 197 -18.27 -12.89 -13.24
C LYS A 197 -17.07 -13.49 -12.47
N ILE A 198 -17.23 -13.84 -11.16
CA ILE A 198 -16.11 -14.19 -10.30
C ILE A 198 -15.56 -15.58 -10.64
N ASN A 199 -16.39 -16.61 -10.61
CA ASN A 199 -15.97 -17.97 -10.91
C ASN A 199 -15.48 -18.16 -12.34
N PRO A 200 -16.09 -17.54 -13.38
CA PRO A 200 -15.51 -17.51 -14.73
C PRO A 200 -14.14 -16.83 -14.82
N ALA A 201 -13.85 -15.80 -13.99
CA ALA A 201 -12.53 -15.20 -13.94
C ALA A 201 -11.51 -16.13 -13.27
N VAL A 202 -11.91 -16.74 -12.16
CA VAL A 202 -11.10 -17.75 -11.45
C VAL A 202 -10.77 -18.92 -12.37
N LYS A 203 -11.76 -19.43 -13.12
CA LYS A 203 -11.54 -20.54 -14.07
C LYS A 203 -10.44 -20.22 -15.07
N VAL A 204 -10.49 -19.03 -15.70
CA VAL A 204 -9.43 -18.59 -16.61
C VAL A 204 -8.06 -18.59 -15.96
N CYS A 205 -7.95 -18.09 -14.73
CA CYS A 205 -6.69 -18.07 -13.99
C CYS A 205 -6.19 -19.48 -13.62
N ARG A 206 -7.10 -20.39 -13.25
CA ARG A 206 -6.76 -21.79 -12.97
C ARG A 206 -6.27 -22.52 -14.22
N ASP A 207 -6.90 -22.27 -15.36
CA ASP A 207 -6.47 -22.82 -16.66
C ASP A 207 -5.05 -22.33 -17.05
N MET A 208 -4.61 -21.17 -16.48
CA MET A 208 -3.24 -20.65 -16.58
C MET A 208 -2.30 -21.21 -15.50
N GLY A 209 -2.72 -22.18 -14.68
CA GLY A 209 -1.92 -22.77 -13.61
C GLY A 209 -1.85 -21.95 -12.30
N ILE A 210 -2.71 -20.94 -12.13
CA ILE A 210 -2.77 -20.15 -10.89
C ILE A 210 -3.66 -20.87 -9.87
N ASN A 211 -3.11 -21.10 -8.67
CA ASN A 211 -3.87 -21.70 -7.57
C ASN A 211 -4.78 -20.65 -6.90
N ALA A 212 -5.97 -20.48 -7.47
CA ALA A 212 -7.03 -19.63 -6.95
C ALA A 212 -8.27 -20.46 -6.63
N SER A 213 -8.90 -20.23 -5.47
CA SER A 213 -10.16 -20.89 -5.12
C SER A 213 -11.32 -20.30 -5.94
N TYR A 214 -12.34 -21.10 -6.26
CA TYR A 214 -13.63 -20.51 -6.60
C TYR A 214 -14.14 -19.67 -5.43
N ALA A 215 -15.09 -18.77 -5.71
CA ALA A 215 -15.65 -17.87 -4.72
C ALA A 215 -16.16 -18.63 -3.50
N ILE A 216 -15.67 -18.28 -2.32
CA ILE A 216 -16.14 -18.83 -1.05
C ILE A 216 -16.86 -17.76 -0.23
N SER A 217 -17.70 -18.16 0.67
CA SER A 217 -18.41 -17.26 1.59
C SER A 217 -17.43 -16.51 2.49
N ALA A 218 -17.60 -15.19 2.60
CA ALA A 218 -16.67 -14.33 3.36
C ALA A 218 -16.74 -14.58 4.88
N ASP A 219 -17.92 -14.91 5.40
CA ASP A 219 -18.16 -15.17 6.83
C ASP A 219 -17.41 -16.41 7.34
N THR A 220 -17.16 -17.40 6.49
CA THR A 220 -16.39 -18.61 6.83
C THR A 220 -14.95 -18.62 6.33
N ALA A 221 -14.52 -17.56 5.66
CA ALA A 221 -13.20 -17.50 5.00
C ALA A 221 -12.03 -17.35 5.98
N PHE A 222 -12.23 -16.73 7.13
CA PHE A 222 -11.16 -16.35 8.05
C PHE A 222 -11.02 -17.27 9.26
N THR A 223 -11.43 -18.54 9.13
CA THR A 223 -11.20 -19.54 10.18
C THR A 223 -9.71 -19.85 10.34
N ALA A 224 -9.29 -20.26 11.54
CA ALA A 224 -7.88 -20.57 11.82
C ALA A 224 -7.28 -21.60 10.83
N LYS A 225 -8.07 -22.57 10.37
CA LYS A 225 -7.67 -23.56 9.36
C LYS A 225 -7.40 -22.89 8.01
N LYS A 226 -8.31 -22.03 7.54
CA LYS A 226 -8.19 -21.35 6.24
C LYS A 226 -7.07 -20.30 6.25
N LEU A 227 -6.87 -19.58 7.35
CA LEU A 227 -5.75 -18.65 7.50
C LEU A 227 -4.38 -19.32 7.30
N LYS A 228 -4.20 -20.58 7.74
CA LYS A 228 -2.97 -21.34 7.53
C LYS A 228 -2.77 -21.85 6.09
N GLN A 229 -3.85 -21.92 5.31
CA GLN A 229 -3.83 -22.47 3.94
C GLN A 229 -3.86 -21.39 2.86
N THR A 230 -4.01 -20.14 3.25
CA THR A 230 -4.20 -19.00 2.34
C THR A 230 -3.03 -18.03 2.42
N ASP A 231 -2.37 -17.79 1.30
CA ASP A 231 -1.32 -16.76 1.22
C ASP A 231 -1.91 -15.36 1.07
N VAL A 232 -3.04 -15.22 0.35
CA VAL A 232 -3.76 -13.96 0.19
C VAL A 232 -5.26 -14.20 -0.02
N TYR A 233 -6.07 -13.35 0.59
CA TYR A 233 -7.50 -13.23 0.31
C TYR A 233 -7.73 -12.15 -0.74
N LEU A 234 -8.52 -12.44 -1.77
CA LEU A 234 -9.03 -11.44 -2.71
C LEU A 234 -10.46 -11.09 -2.31
N ALA A 235 -10.63 -9.92 -1.70
CA ALA A 235 -11.93 -9.37 -1.33
C ALA A 235 -12.52 -8.56 -2.48
N MET A 236 -13.84 -8.60 -2.64
CA MET A 236 -14.53 -7.88 -3.71
C MET A 236 -14.62 -6.39 -3.42
N TYR A 237 -14.70 -5.98 -2.14
CA TYR A 237 -14.76 -4.59 -1.72
C TYR A 237 -14.04 -4.37 -0.39
N HIS A 238 -13.79 -3.11 -0.07
CA HIS A 238 -12.94 -2.66 1.04
C HIS A 238 -13.39 -3.25 2.39
N ASP A 239 -14.63 -3.02 2.81
CA ASP A 239 -15.08 -3.40 4.14
C ASP A 239 -15.45 -4.89 4.26
N GLN A 240 -15.31 -5.67 3.20
CA GLN A 240 -15.51 -7.12 3.24
C GLN A 240 -14.44 -7.84 4.08
N ALA A 241 -13.22 -7.38 4.04
CA ALA A 241 -12.11 -8.07 4.69
C ALA A 241 -11.19 -7.17 5.53
N LEU A 242 -11.19 -5.86 5.33
CA LEU A 242 -10.31 -4.96 6.10
C LEU A 242 -10.68 -4.86 7.58
N PRO A 243 -11.95 -4.87 8.01
CA PRO A 243 -12.28 -4.95 9.42
C PRO A 243 -11.66 -6.17 10.10
N VAL A 244 -11.73 -7.33 9.44
CA VAL A 244 -11.11 -8.58 9.94
C VAL A 244 -9.58 -8.43 10.03
N LEU A 245 -8.94 -7.94 8.97
CA LEU A 245 -7.50 -7.71 8.97
C LEU A 245 -7.09 -6.76 10.10
N LYS A 246 -7.79 -5.64 10.27
CA LYS A 246 -7.48 -4.64 11.31
C LYS A 246 -7.72 -5.18 12.71
N ALA A 247 -8.77 -5.96 12.93
CA ALA A 247 -9.02 -6.63 14.20
C ALA A 247 -7.89 -7.61 14.56
N LEU A 248 -7.36 -8.33 13.58
CA LEU A 248 -6.26 -9.28 13.78
C LEU A 248 -4.87 -8.62 13.83
N SER A 249 -4.70 -7.41 13.29
CA SER A 249 -3.40 -6.75 13.15
C SER A 249 -3.01 -5.81 14.29
N PHE A 250 -3.94 -5.39 15.11
CA PHE A 250 -3.70 -4.46 16.23
C PHE A 250 -2.89 -3.21 15.82
N GLY A 251 -3.15 -2.65 14.64
CA GLY A 251 -2.48 -1.44 14.14
C GLY A 251 -1.13 -1.68 13.43
N GLU A 252 -0.75 -2.92 13.16
CA GLU A 252 0.49 -3.28 12.45
C GLU A 252 0.29 -3.55 10.95
N ALA A 253 -0.85 -3.13 10.39
CA ALA A 253 -1.12 -3.32 8.97
C ALA A 253 -0.25 -2.41 8.09
N VAL A 254 0.15 -2.94 6.93
CA VAL A 254 0.96 -2.26 5.91
C VAL A 254 0.22 -2.31 4.59
N ASN A 255 0.16 -1.17 3.91
CA ASN A 255 -0.34 -1.11 2.54
C ASN A 255 0.81 -1.31 1.56
N ILE A 256 0.64 -2.26 0.65
CA ILE A 256 1.62 -2.65 -0.38
C ILE A 256 0.96 -2.46 -1.75
N THR A 257 1.67 -1.86 -2.69
CA THR A 257 1.19 -1.70 -4.06
C THR A 257 1.88 -2.73 -4.96
N LEU A 258 1.11 -3.69 -5.47
CA LEU A 258 1.60 -4.68 -6.43
C LEU A 258 1.35 -4.22 -7.88
N GLY A 259 2.13 -4.74 -8.83
CA GLY A 259 1.96 -4.47 -10.26
C GLY A 259 2.73 -3.26 -10.79
N THR A 260 3.37 -2.47 -9.93
CA THR A 260 4.06 -1.22 -10.33
C THR A 260 5.51 -1.42 -10.81
N GLY A 261 6.04 -2.63 -10.77
CA GLY A 261 7.45 -2.89 -11.11
C GLY A 261 8.48 -2.35 -10.11
N ILE A 262 8.06 -1.58 -9.11
CA ILE A 262 8.88 -1.12 -7.99
C ILE A 262 8.42 -1.74 -6.68
N VAL A 263 9.24 -1.68 -5.64
CA VAL A 263 8.82 -1.98 -4.27
C VAL A 263 8.26 -0.71 -3.65
N ARG A 264 6.97 -0.72 -3.32
CA ARG A 264 6.34 0.38 -2.58
C ARG A 264 5.50 -0.15 -1.44
N THR A 265 5.78 0.33 -0.25
CA THR A 265 5.00 0.10 0.97
C THR A 265 4.56 1.42 1.58
N SER A 266 3.52 1.39 2.38
CA SER A 266 2.97 2.58 3.02
C SER A 266 2.38 2.22 4.38
N VAL A 267 2.30 3.20 5.25
CA VAL A 267 1.49 3.10 6.47
C VAL A 267 0.01 2.93 6.14
N ASP A 268 -0.74 2.33 7.08
CA ASP A 268 -2.19 2.09 6.97
C ASP A 268 -2.98 3.05 7.88
N HIS A 269 -2.57 4.31 7.96
CA HIS A 269 -3.29 5.35 8.69
C HIS A 269 -3.33 6.66 7.90
N GLY A 270 -4.23 7.57 8.27
CA GLY A 270 -4.33 8.91 7.69
C GLY A 270 -3.26 9.88 8.21
N THR A 271 -3.38 11.14 7.84
CA THR A 271 -2.43 12.21 8.17
C THR A 271 -2.38 12.59 9.64
N ALA A 272 -3.40 12.22 10.43
CA ALA A 272 -3.44 12.43 11.90
C ALA A 272 -3.01 13.85 12.32
N LEU A 273 -3.65 14.84 11.70
CA LEU A 273 -3.29 16.25 11.88
C LEU A 273 -3.42 16.73 13.34
N ASP A 274 -4.33 16.13 14.07
CA ASP A 274 -4.63 16.40 15.49
C ASP A 274 -3.48 16.09 16.45
N ILE A 275 -2.61 15.15 16.08
CA ILE A 275 -1.42 14.77 16.87
C ILE A 275 -0.10 15.25 16.27
N ALA A 276 -0.13 15.96 15.14
CA ALA A 276 1.07 16.49 14.51
C ALA A 276 1.83 17.45 15.46
N GLY A 277 3.13 17.27 15.59
CA GLY A 277 3.97 18.03 16.53
C GLY A 277 3.88 17.56 17.99
N LYS A 278 3.17 16.46 18.28
CA LYS A 278 3.06 15.87 19.62
C LYS A 278 3.80 14.53 19.67
N MET A 279 4.37 14.16 20.84
CA MET A 279 5.04 12.86 21.05
C MET A 279 4.06 11.69 21.25
N LYS A 280 3.02 11.61 20.40
CA LYS A 280 1.93 10.62 20.55
C LYS A 280 1.78 9.60 19.42
N PRO A 281 2.48 9.68 18.26
CA PRO A 281 2.22 8.75 17.17
C PRO A 281 2.67 7.34 17.53
N ASN A 282 1.84 6.35 17.19
CA ASN A 282 2.24 4.95 17.19
C ASN A 282 3.14 4.68 15.96
N LEU A 283 4.34 4.20 16.20
CA LEU A 283 5.34 3.93 15.16
C LEU A 283 5.22 2.51 14.56
N GLY A 284 4.24 1.71 14.98
CA GLY A 284 4.08 0.31 14.53
C GLY A 284 3.98 0.22 13.01
N SER A 285 3.03 0.93 12.42
CA SER A 285 2.76 0.86 10.97
C SER A 285 3.96 1.28 10.10
N ILE A 286 4.68 2.37 10.45
CA ILE A 286 5.87 2.77 9.68
C ILE A 286 7.02 1.77 9.80
N LYS A 287 7.23 1.20 10.97
CA LYS A 287 8.24 0.14 11.18
C LYS A 287 7.93 -1.10 10.35
N GLU A 288 6.68 -1.52 10.35
CA GLU A 288 6.25 -2.67 9.54
C GLU A 288 6.30 -2.36 8.04
N ALA A 289 5.97 -1.12 7.61
CA ALA A 289 6.12 -0.71 6.21
C ALA A 289 7.59 -0.79 5.74
N ILE A 290 8.54 -0.35 6.57
CA ILE A 290 9.98 -0.46 6.26
C ILE A 290 10.39 -1.94 6.20
N LYS A 291 10.02 -2.77 7.18
CA LYS A 291 10.33 -4.21 7.18
C LYS A 291 9.76 -4.91 5.94
N ALA A 292 8.51 -4.58 5.57
CA ALA A 292 7.87 -5.15 4.38
C ALA A 292 8.60 -4.75 3.10
N ALA A 293 9.12 -3.53 2.99
CA ALA A 293 9.97 -3.12 1.88
C ALA A 293 11.28 -3.90 1.86
N GLU A 294 11.97 -4.04 3.00
CA GLU A 294 13.21 -4.83 3.12
C GLU A 294 13.03 -6.29 2.67
N VAL A 295 11.91 -6.91 3.04
CA VAL A 295 11.60 -8.30 2.63
C VAL A 295 11.43 -8.41 1.12
N GLN A 296 10.77 -7.43 0.50
CA GLN A 296 10.49 -7.43 -0.95
C GLN A 296 11.73 -7.09 -1.81
N LEU A 297 12.77 -6.48 -1.23
CA LEU A 297 14.02 -6.13 -1.90
C LEU A 297 15.06 -7.26 -1.91
N LYS A 298 14.87 -8.28 -1.09
CA LYS A 298 15.69 -9.51 -1.07
C LYS A 298 15.33 -10.44 -2.22
#